data_39cc887b80e576c77918047cadb82e00
#
_entry.id   39cc887b80e576c77918047cadb82e00
#
_cell.length_a   1.000
_cell.length_b   1.000
_cell.length_c   1.000
_cell.angle_alpha   90.00
_cell.angle_beta   90.00
_cell.angle_gamma   90.00
#
_symmetry.space_group_name_H-M   'P 1'
#
loop_
_entity.id
_entity.type
_entity.pdbx_description
1 polymer ?
#
loop_
_entity_poly.entity_id
_entity_poly.type
_entity_poly.pdbx_seq_one_letter_code
_entity_poly.pdbx_strand_id
1 'polypeptide(L)'
;MAKDFFSRYTHDLTSDELGKLFTRETPEAYRFFARGINTAELEGLPRHRRAIKYAQAFFLAFTMRLSPARRLMYGVSLAMAVIGILKLFHGFGLVSVPIPVALFFVHVRVPGPVFTDGTLWLLGGFLLMNLLVLLEVADRLSLKRDLEVAREIQNAMLPNGTWAGPAVEAFGMTKPANTVGG
;
A
#
# COMPACT_ATOMS: atom_id res chain seq x y z
N MET A 1 -5.96 -27.14 -10.18
CA MET A 1 -5.06 -25.96 -10.25
C MET A 1 -5.71 -24.65 -9.78
N ALA A 2 -6.84 -24.16 -10.37
CA ALA A 2 -7.42 -22.88 -9.90
C ALA A 2 -8.01 -22.96 -8.49
N LYS A 3 -8.65 -24.08 -8.11
CA LYS A 3 -9.19 -24.29 -6.74
C LYS A 3 -8.08 -24.33 -5.69
N ASP A 4 -6.94 -24.93 -5.99
CA ASP A 4 -5.81 -25.02 -5.05
C ASP A 4 -5.13 -23.66 -4.85
N PHE A 5 -5.05 -22.84 -5.90
CA PHE A 5 -4.55 -21.47 -5.79
C PHE A 5 -5.45 -20.62 -4.89
N PHE A 6 -6.76 -20.67 -5.13
CA PHE A 6 -7.73 -19.89 -4.35
C PHE A 6 -7.76 -20.32 -2.88
N SER A 7 -7.72 -21.64 -2.60
CA SER A 7 -7.70 -22.14 -1.23
C SER A 7 -6.43 -21.74 -0.47
N ARG A 8 -5.26 -21.77 -1.13
CA ARG A 8 -4.00 -21.30 -0.53
C ARG A 8 -3.99 -19.79 -0.27
N TYR A 9 -4.58 -19.01 -1.19
CA TYR A 9 -4.63 -17.57 -1.08
C TYR A 9 -5.59 -17.08 0.02
N THR A 10 -6.68 -17.84 0.26
CA THR A 10 -7.71 -17.48 1.25
C THR A 10 -7.60 -18.26 2.56
N HIS A 11 -6.63 -19.16 2.69
CA HIS A 11 -6.51 -20.06 3.85
C HIS A 11 -6.40 -19.32 5.18
N ASP A 12 -5.71 -18.20 5.21
CA ASP A 12 -5.46 -17.40 6.41
C ASP A 12 -6.40 -16.19 6.53
N LEU A 13 -7.35 -16.03 5.59
CA LEU A 13 -8.24 -14.89 5.52
C LEU A 13 -9.43 -15.09 6.46
N THR A 14 -9.27 -14.63 7.70
CA THR A 14 -10.32 -14.68 8.72
C THR A 14 -11.05 -13.33 8.78
N SER A 15 -12.35 -13.34 9.14
CA SER A 15 -13.12 -12.11 9.38
C SER A 15 -12.45 -11.18 10.41
N ASP A 16 -11.76 -11.76 11.39
CA ASP A 16 -10.98 -11.05 12.41
C ASP A 16 -9.77 -10.30 11.81
N GLU A 17 -9.12 -10.86 10.80
CA GLU A 17 -7.99 -10.19 10.14
C GLU A 17 -8.44 -9.00 9.29
N LEU A 18 -9.56 -9.17 8.57
CA LEU A 18 -10.20 -8.04 7.89
C LEU A 18 -10.64 -6.96 8.88
N GLY A 19 -11.18 -7.37 10.03
CA GLY A 19 -11.51 -6.45 11.12
C GLY A 19 -10.28 -5.69 11.65
N LYS A 20 -9.17 -6.37 11.89
CA LYS A 20 -7.89 -5.77 12.34
C LYS A 20 -7.34 -4.77 11.34
N LEU A 21 -7.45 -5.04 10.04
CA LEU A 21 -6.99 -4.14 8.98
C LEU A 21 -7.69 -2.78 9.07
N PHE A 22 -8.99 -2.75 9.30
CA PHE A 22 -9.75 -1.50 9.39
C PHE A 22 -9.69 -0.85 10.78
N THR A 23 -9.66 -1.63 11.87
CA THR A 23 -9.73 -1.09 13.23
C THR A 23 -8.37 -0.75 13.82
N ARG A 24 -7.30 -1.41 13.38
CA ARG A 24 -5.96 -1.25 13.94
C ARG A 24 -4.97 -0.71 12.92
N GLU A 25 -4.75 -1.42 11.82
CA GLU A 25 -3.67 -1.10 10.89
C GLU A 25 -3.90 0.21 10.14
N THR A 26 -5.11 0.45 9.65
CA THR A 26 -5.44 1.69 8.94
C THR A 26 -5.33 2.93 9.83
N PRO A 27 -5.86 2.95 11.08
CA PRO A 27 -5.66 4.07 11.99
C PRO A 27 -4.20 4.25 12.44
N GLU A 28 -3.44 3.17 12.63
CA GLU A 28 -2.02 3.25 12.96
C GLU A 28 -1.21 3.86 11.81
N ALA A 29 -1.44 3.42 10.58
CA ALA A 29 -0.84 3.99 9.38
C ALA A 29 -1.20 5.48 9.23
N TYR A 30 -2.47 5.82 9.39
CA TYR A 30 -2.91 7.22 9.37
C TYR A 30 -2.19 8.07 10.42
N ARG A 31 -2.14 7.62 11.68
CA ARG A 31 -1.43 8.34 12.76
C ARG A 31 0.05 8.50 12.46
N PHE A 32 0.68 7.49 11.86
CA PHE A 32 2.08 7.54 11.49
C PHE A 32 2.37 8.62 10.44
N PHE A 33 1.51 8.77 9.43
CA PHE A 33 1.66 9.82 8.42
C PHE A 33 1.22 11.19 8.93
N ALA A 34 0.21 11.25 9.80
CA ALA A 34 -0.32 12.49 10.36
C ALA A 34 0.59 13.14 11.39
N ARG A 35 1.52 12.41 12.03
CA ARG A 35 2.44 12.95 13.06
C ARG A 35 3.31 14.11 12.57
N GLY A 36 3.56 14.22 11.26
CA GLY A 36 4.37 15.29 10.67
C GLY A 36 3.57 16.52 10.23
N ILE A 37 2.24 16.52 10.40
CA ILE A 37 1.37 17.61 9.93
C ILE A 37 1.20 18.61 11.05
N ASN A 38 1.62 19.87 10.80
CA ASN A 38 1.42 20.97 11.72
C ASN A 38 -0.05 21.42 11.68
N THR A 39 -0.84 20.98 12.66
CA THR A 39 -2.27 21.30 12.75
C THR A 39 -2.53 22.75 13.18
N ALA A 40 -1.55 23.40 13.81
CA ALA A 40 -1.70 24.79 14.26
C ALA A 40 -1.93 25.78 13.10
N GLU A 41 -1.32 25.52 11.94
CA GLU A 41 -1.53 26.35 10.73
C GLU A 41 -2.92 26.18 10.09
N LEU A 42 -3.65 25.13 10.51
CA LEU A 42 -4.97 24.81 9.98
C LEU A 42 -6.10 25.37 10.85
N GLU A 43 -5.77 25.84 12.07
CA GLU A 43 -6.73 26.47 12.98
C GLU A 43 -7.07 27.87 12.46
N GLY A 44 -8.37 28.17 12.35
CA GLY A 44 -8.87 29.45 11.83
C GLY A 44 -9.29 29.45 10.36
N LEU A 45 -9.05 28.37 9.60
CA LEU A 45 -9.49 28.27 8.22
C LEU A 45 -10.93 27.74 8.11
N PRO A 46 -11.72 28.21 7.12
CA PRO A 46 -13.03 27.63 6.84
C PRO A 46 -12.91 26.13 6.52
N ARG A 47 -13.93 25.34 6.91
CA ARG A 47 -13.91 23.87 6.87
C ARG A 47 -13.41 23.29 5.53
N HIS A 48 -13.87 23.81 4.40
CA HIS A 48 -13.47 23.34 3.08
C HIS A 48 -12.00 23.60 2.77
N ARG A 49 -11.47 24.77 3.10
CA ARG A 49 -10.04 25.12 2.92
C ARG A 49 -9.14 24.32 3.86
N ARG A 50 -9.60 24.10 5.07
CA ARG A 50 -8.91 23.25 6.06
C ARG A 50 -8.78 21.82 5.54
N ALA A 51 -9.86 21.23 4.99
CA ALA A 51 -9.84 19.89 4.42
C ALA A 51 -8.86 19.77 3.24
N ILE A 52 -8.87 20.75 2.33
CA ILE A 52 -7.94 20.76 1.18
C ILE A 52 -6.49 20.88 1.64
N LYS A 53 -6.19 21.82 2.54
CA LYS A 53 -4.82 21.97 3.07
C LYS A 53 -4.36 20.74 3.84
N TYR A 54 -5.25 20.12 4.63
CA TYR A 54 -4.95 18.88 5.32
C TYR A 54 -4.64 17.74 4.35
N ALA A 55 -5.44 17.59 3.30
CA ALA A 55 -5.21 16.59 2.25
C ALA A 55 -3.87 16.84 1.51
N GLN A 56 -3.55 18.09 1.20
CA GLN A 56 -2.25 18.46 0.59
C GLN A 56 -1.07 18.13 1.53
N ALA A 57 -1.17 18.50 2.81
CA ALA A 57 -0.14 18.22 3.80
C ALA A 57 0.06 16.71 4.00
N PHE A 58 -1.03 15.96 4.06
CA PHE A 58 -1.00 14.49 4.16
C PHE A 58 -0.37 13.85 2.91
N PHE A 59 -0.79 14.29 1.73
CA PHE A 59 -0.22 13.84 0.46
C PHE A 59 1.30 14.12 0.40
N LEU A 60 1.72 15.30 0.81
CA LEU A 60 3.12 15.67 0.85
C LEU A 60 3.90 14.82 1.87
N ALA A 61 3.37 14.65 3.08
CA ALA A 61 3.98 13.82 4.12
C ALA A 61 4.15 12.35 3.70
N PHE A 62 3.18 11.83 2.93
CA PHE A 62 3.26 10.51 2.35
C PHE A 62 4.30 10.43 1.23
N THR A 63 4.21 11.33 0.24
CA THR A 63 5.06 11.28 -0.96
C THR A 63 6.53 11.60 -0.66
N MET A 64 6.82 12.44 0.35
CA MET A 64 8.20 12.76 0.74
C MET A 64 8.96 11.56 1.31
N ARG A 65 8.28 10.50 1.73
CA ARG A 65 8.91 9.25 2.18
C ARG A 65 9.33 8.32 1.04
N LEU A 66 8.78 8.56 -0.15
CA LEU A 66 9.17 7.83 -1.35
C LEU A 66 10.46 8.41 -1.94
N SER A 67 11.26 7.57 -2.58
CA SER A 67 12.41 8.04 -3.36
C SER A 67 11.94 8.98 -4.48
N PRO A 68 12.78 9.92 -4.96
CA PRO A 68 12.37 10.91 -5.97
C PRO A 68 11.74 10.29 -7.22
N ALA A 69 12.30 9.18 -7.73
CA ALA A 69 11.78 8.47 -8.88
C ALA A 69 10.39 7.86 -8.62
N ARG A 70 10.20 7.22 -7.45
CA ARG A 70 8.91 6.64 -7.05
C ARG A 70 7.85 7.69 -6.80
N ARG A 71 8.24 8.85 -6.28
CA ARG A 71 7.34 10.00 -6.11
C ARG A 71 6.79 10.47 -7.44
N LEU A 72 7.65 10.56 -8.45
CA LEU A 72 7.24 10.93 -9.81
C LEU A 72 6.30 9.87 -10.40
N MET A 73 6.64 8.59 -10.28
CA MET A 73 5.76 7.49 -10.72
C MET A 73 4.39 7.53 -10.05
N TYR A 74 4.34 7.79 -8.74
CA TYR A 74 3.09 7.94 -8.00
C TYR A 74 2.26 9.11 -8.53
N GLY A 75 2.88 10.28 -8.73
CA GLY A 75 2.22 11.46 -9.28
C GLY A 75 1.66 11.22 -10.69
N VAL A 76 2.44 10.58 -11.56
CA VAL A 76 2.01 10.22 -12.91
C VAL A 76 0.85 9.23 -12.88
N SER A 77 0.94 8.18 -12.06
CA SER A 77 -0.13 7.19 -11.90
C SER A 77 -1.44 7.83 -11.43
N LEU A 78 -1.36 8.75 -10.47
CA LEU A 78 -2.52 9.49 -9.98
C LEU A 78 -3.12 10.42 -11.06
N ALA A 79 -2.27 11.15 -11.80
CA ALA A 79 -2.71 11.99 -12.90
C ALA A 79 -3.41 11.17 -13.99
N MET A 80 -2.84 10.01 -14.36
CA MET A 80 -3.46 9.09 -15.31
C MET A 80 -4.82 8.58 -14.83
N ALA A 81 -4.94 8.24 -13.54
CA ALA A 81 -6.20 7.80 -12.95
C ALA A 81 -7.26 8.92 -13.00
N VAL A 82 -6.90 10.16 -12.65
CA VAL A 82 -7.80 11.32 -12.72
C VAL A 82 -8.25 11.59 -14.15
N ILE A 83 -7.31 11.62 -15.10
CA ILE A 83 -7.63 11.82 -16.53
C ILE A 83 -8.54 10.69 -17.02
N GLY A 84 -8.24 9.46 -16.66
CA GLY A 84 -9.04 8.30 -17.03
C GLY A 84 -10.47 8.37 -16.50
N ILE A 85 -10.65 8.75 -15.23
CA ILE A 85 -11.95 8.96 -14.62
C ILE A 85 -12.72 10.09 -15.34
N LEU A 86 -12.08 11.23 -15.56
CA LEU A 86 -12.72 12.35 -16.25
C LEU A 86 -13.17 11.96 -17.66
N LYS A 87 -12.32 11.25 -18.41
CA LYS A 87 -12.67 10.75 -19.74
C LYS A 87 -13.78 9.70 -19.71
N LEU A 88 -13.82 8.85 -18.69
CA LEU A 88 -14.87 7.86 -18.49
C LEU A 88 -16.23 8.55 -18.28
N PHE A 89 -16.28 9.61 -17.46
CA PHE A 89 -17.50 10.37 -17.24
C PHE A 89 -17.98 11.10 -18.51
N HIS A 90 -17.07 11.57 -19.35
CA HIS A 90 -17.44 12.16 -20.66
C HIS A 90 -17.87 11.11 -21.70
N GLY A 91 -17.50 9.85 -21.49
CA GLY A 91 -17.86 8.74 -22.37
C GLY A 91 -19.13 7.98 -21.96
N PHE A 92 -19.93 8.50 -21.04
CA PHE A 92 -21.24 7.91 -20.73
C PHE A 92 -22.20 8.20 -21.88
N GLY A 93 -22.55 7.15 -22.61
CA GLY A 93 -23.46 7.20 -23.74
C GLY A 93 -24.44 6.03 -23.72
N LEU A 94 -25.30 5.99 -24.71
CA LEU A 94 -26.22 4.86 -24.92
C LEU A 94 -25.48 3.72 -25.62
N VAL A 95 -25.15 2.66 -24.86
CA VAL A 95 -24.55 1.44 -25.40
C VAL A 95 -25.64 0.53 -25.90
N SER A 96 -25.54 0.07 -27.15
CA SER A 96 -26.44 -0.91 -27.74
C SER A 96 -26.03 -2.31 -27.34
N VAL A 97 -26.80 -2.94 -26.47
CA VAL A 97 -26.56 -4.33 -26.01
C VAL A 97 -27.47 -5.24 -26.81
N PRO A 98 -26.93 -6.20 -27.60
CA PRO A 98 -27.74 -7.20 -28.28
C PRO A 98 -28.24 -8.23 -27.27
N ILE A 99 -29.55 -8.31 -27.10
CA ILE A 99 -30.20 -9.34 -26.28
C ILE A 99 -30.71 -10.41 -27.22
N PRO A 100 -30.27 -11.67 -27.10
CA PRO A 100 -30.81 -12.75 -27.91
C PRO A 100 -32.24 -13.10 -27.41
N VAL A 101 -33.21 -12.90 -28.26
CA VAL A 101 -34.59 -13.29 -28.03
C VAL A 101 -34.99 -14.35 -29.08
N ALA A 102 -34.97 -15.60 -28.69
CA ALA A 102 -35.23 -16.77 -29.56
C ALA A 102 -34.36 -16.79 -30.85
N LEU A 103 -34.90 -16.40 -31.99
CA LEU A 103 -34.25 -16.39 -33.28
C LEU A 103 -33.73 -14.99 -33.73
N PHE A 104 -34.02 -13.94 -32.94
CA PHE A 104 -33.66 -12.57 -33.31
C PHE A 104 -32.86 -11.87 -32.22
N PHE A 105 -32.00 -10.93 -32.62
CA PHE A 105 -31.27 -10.05 -31.69
C PHE A 105 -32.03 -8.73 -31.56
N VAL A 106 -32.51 -8.43 -30.36
CA VAL A 106 -33.13 -7.13 -30.04
C VAL A 106 -32.03 -6.25 -29.44
N HIS A 107 -31.76 -5.11 -30.08
CA HIS A 107 -30.80 -4.13 -29.59
C HIS A 107 -31.49 -3.18 -28.60
N VAL A 108 -31.17 -3.37 -27.32
CA VAL A 108 -31.62 -2.46 -26.26
C VAL A 108 -30.56 -1.43 -25.96
N ARG A 109 -30.91 -0.16 -26.01
CA ARG A 109 -29.99 0.94 -25.65
C ARG A 109 -30.03 1.15 -24.13
N VAL A 110 -28.93 0.85 -23.47
CA VAL A 110 -28.76 1.01 -22.02
C VAL A 110 -27.74 2.11 -21.78
N PRO A 111 -27.96 3.04 -20.85
CA PRO A 111 -26.92 3.98 -20.45
C PRO A 111 -25.75 3.21 -19.82
N GLY A 112 -24.60 3.34 -20.40
CA GLY A 112 -23.40 2.64 -19.96
C GLY A 112 -22.13 3.33 -20.42
N PRO A 113 -20.97 2.93 -19.85
CA PRO A 113 -19.70 3.47 -20.30
C PRO A 113 -19.42 3.00 -21.73
N VAL A 114 -19.27 3.96 -22.63
CA VAL A 114 -18.72 3.69 -23.97
C VAL A 114 -17.22 3.46 -23.79
N PHE A 115 -16.67 2.43 -24.43
CA PHE A 115 -15.24 2.17 -24.44
C PHE A 115 -14.54 3.40 -25.03
N THR A 116 -13.99 4.22 -24.15
CA THR A 116 -13.27 5.44 -24.52
C THR A 116 -11.79 5.25 -24.17
N ASP A 117 -10.94 6.12 -24.70
CA ASP A 117 -9.52 6.19 -24.32
C ASP A 117 -9.31 6.32 -22.81
N GLY A 118 -10.33 6.72 -22.04
CA GLY A 118 -10.31 6.77 -20.59
C GLY A 118 -9.94 5.46 -19.91
N THR A 119 -10.37 4.33 -20.48
CA THR A 119 -10.06 2.99 -19.95
C THR A 119 -8.57 2.69 -20.04
N LEU A 120 -7.90 3.09 -21.12
CA LEU A 120 -6.44 2.91 -21.27
C LEU A 120 -5.66 3.76 -20.26
N TRP A 121 -6.12 4.98 -20.00
CA TRP A 121 -5.51 5.84 -18.98
C TRP A 121 -5.66 5.25 -17.57
N LEU A 122 -6.83 4.71 -17.24
CA LEU A 122 -7.05 4.02 -15.96
C LEU A 122 -6.18 2.78 -15.84
N LEU A 123 -6.11 1.97 -16.89
CA LEU A 123 -5.28 0.76 -16.90
C LEU A 123 -3.79 1.12 -16.74
N GLY A 124 -3.30 2.12 -17.46
CA GLY A 124 -1.93 2.61 -17.33
C GLY A 124 -1.62 3.12 -15.92
N GLY A 125 -2.50 3.93 -15.34
CA GLY A 125 -2.38 4.40 -13.95
C GLY A 125 -2.37 3.25 -12.95
N PHE A 126 -3.24 2.27 -13.13
CA PHE A 126 -3.31 1.08 -12.29
C PHE A 126 -2.02 0.23 -12.37
N LEU A 127 -1.51 0.00 -13.57
CA LEU A 127 -0.25 -0.76 -13.77
C LEU A 127 0.94 -0.06 -13.12
N LEU A 128 1.06 1.27 -13.29
CA LEU A 128 2.11 2.05 -12.64
C LEU A 128 2.01 1.99 -11.12
N MET A 129 0.79 2.06 -10.57
CA MET A 129 0.57 1.96 -9.12
C MET A 129 0.96 0.57 -8.60
N ASN A 130 0.58 -0.51 -9.30
CA ASN A 130 1.00 -1.86 -8.93
C ASN A 130 2.51 -2.04 -9.00
N LEU A 131 3.16 -1.52 -10.04
CA LEU A 131 4.61 -1.56 -10.15
C LEU A 131 5.28 -0.84 -8.97
N LEU A 132 4.75 0.33 -8.58
CA LEU A 132 5.25 1.08 -7.42
C LEU A 132 5.10 0.27 -6.13
N VAL A 133 3.97 -0.37 -5.91
CA VAL A 133 3.74 -1.25 -4.74
C VAL A 133 4.74 -2.41 -4.74
N LEU A 134 4.96 -3.06 -5.88
CA LEU A 134 5.94 -4.14 -6.00
C LEU A 134 7.37 -3.68 -5.66
N LEU A 135 7.78 -2.50 -6.14
CA LEU A 135 9.08 -1.93 -5.83
C LEU A 135 9.23 -1.59 -4.33
N GLU A 136 8.16 -1.07 -3.71
CA GLU A 136 8.16 -0.76 -2.27
C GLU A 136 8.23 -2.03 -1.43
N VAL A 137 7.49 -3.07 -1.81
CA VAL A 137 7.52 -4.37 -1.12
C VAL A 137 8.90 -5.03 -1.28
N ALA A 138 9.49 -4.98 -2.47
CA ALA A 138 10.82 -5.52 -2.73
C ALA A 138 11.89 -4.88 -1.83
N ASP A 139 11.86 -3.55 -1.69
CA ASP A 139 12.80 -2.84 -0.80
C ASP A 139 12.61 -3.21 0.67
N ARG A 140 11.38 -3.34 1.11
CA ARG A 140 11.09 -3.77 2.50
C ARG A 140 11.58 -5.18 2.78
N LEU A 141 11.43 -6.10 1.81
CA LEU A 141 11.94 -7.46 1.92
C LEU A 141 13.47 -7.49 1.94
N SER A 142 14.12 -6.67 1.10
CA SER A 142 15.58 -6.53 1.11
C SER A 142 16.08 -6.05 2.47
N LEU A 143 15.50 -4.95 2.98
CA LEU A 143 15.87 -4.41 4.29
C LEU A 143 15.68 -5.42 5.42
N LYS A 144 14.58 -6.18 5.39
CA LYS A 144 14.33 -7.23 6.38
C LYS A 144 15.40 -8.31 6.35
N ARG A 145 15.80 -8.73 5.15
CA ARG A 145 16.87 -9.71 4.95
C ARG A 145 18.22 -9.20 5.46
N ASP A 146 18.56 -7.93 5.18
CA ASP A 146 19.80 -7.32 5.65
C ASP A 146 19.85 -7.28 7.18
N LEU A 147 18.71 -6.99 7.84
CA LEU A 147 18.60 -7.04 9.29
C LEU A 147 18.72 -8.46 9.86
N GLU A 148 18.21 -9.46 9.17
CA GLU A 148 18.37 -10.88 9.56
C GLU A 148 19.84 -11.30 9.49
N VAL A 149 20.55 -10.96 8.41
CA VAL A 149 22.00 -11.22 8.26
C VAL A 149 22.79 -10.50 9.36
N ALA A 150 22.50 -9.23 9.62
CA ALA A 150 23.17 -8.48 10.69
C ALA A 150 22.96 -9.13 12.06
N ARG A 151 21.76 -9.65 12.33
CA ARG A 151 21.44 -10.39 13.54
C ARG A 151 22.21 -11.71 13.66
N GLU A 152 22.33 -12.45 12.56
CA GLU A 152 23.13 -13.70 12.53
C GLU A 152 24.60 -13.43 12.85
N ILE A 153 25.18 -12.39 12.22
CA ILE A 153 26.57 -11.98 12.50
C ILE A 153 26.72 -11.58 13.96
N GLN A 154 25.80 -10.78 14.49
CA GLN A 154 25.85 -10.35 15.89
C GLN A 154 25.77 -11.56 16.85
N ASN A 155 24.86 -12.50 16.60
CA ASN A 155 24.73 -13.70 17.41
C ASN A 155 25.98 -14.60 17.35
N ALA A 156 26.65 -14.66 16.19
CA ALA A 156 27.87 -15.42 16.03
C ALA A 156 29.08 -14.76 16.77
N MET A 157 29.06 -13.45 16.95
CA MET A 157 30.11 -12.71 17.64
C MET A 157 29.91 -12.66 19.16
N LEU A 158 28.70 -12.89 19.65
CA LEU A 158 28.42 -12.87 21.07
C LEU A 158 28.76 -14.22 21.69
N PRO A 159 29.44 -14.23 22.86
CA PRO A 159 29.71 -15.45 23.59
C PRO A 159 28.39 -16.05 24.07
N ASN A 160 28.05 -17.22 23.56
CA ASN A 160 26.87 -17.98 23.98
C ASN A 160 27.27 -18.88 25.16
N GLY A 161 26.77 -18.55 26.33
CA GLY A 161 26.82 -19.46 27.48
C GLY A 161 27.60 -18.94 28.68
N THR A 162 27.81 -19.83 29.62
CA THR A 162 28.61 -19.66 30.85
C THR A 162 30.07 -19.83 30.54
N TRP A 163 30.88 -18.85 30.88
CA TRP A 163 32.32 -19.01 30.99
C TRP A 163 32.66 -19.35 32.46
N ALA A 164 33.24 -20.53 32.66
CA ALA A 164 33.68 -20.99 33.97
C ALA A 164 35.21 -20.99 34.03
N GLY A 165 35.77 -20.12 34.88
CA GLY A 165 37.19 -20.11 35.21
C GLY A 165 37.44 -20.69 36.62
N PRO A 166 38.74 -20.88 37.04
CA PRO A 166 39.07 -21.53 38.30
C PRO A 166 38.52 -20.84 39.55
N ALA A 167 38.18 -19.57 39.50
CA ALA A 167 37.71 -18.75 40.59
C ALA A 167 36.42 -17.94 40.30
N VAL A 168 35.93 -17.91 39.04
CA VAL A 168 34.77 -17.07 38.64
C VAL A 168 34.00 -17.76 37.55
N GLU A 169 32.68 -17.79 37.69
CA GLU A 169 31.75 -18.11 36.61
C GLU A 169 31.10 -16.83 36.12
N ALA A 170 31.13 -16.59 34.82
CA ALA A 170 30.49 -15.44 34.17
C ALA A 170 29.42 -15.94 33.19
N PHE A 171 28.22 -15.41 33.35
CA PHE A 171 27.10 -15.65 32.43
C PHE A 171 26.75 -14.36 31.69
N GLY A 172 26.82 -14.41 30.37
CA GLY A 172 26.41 -13.29 29.51
C GLY A 172 25.18 -13.65 28.70
N MET A 173 24.13 -12.83 28.79
CA MET A 173 22.94 -12.95 27.96
C MET A 173 22.60 -11.61 27.34
N THR A 174 22.52 -11.57 26.01
CA THR A 174 22.02 -10.40 25.30
C THR A 174 20.63 -10.69 24.75
N LYS A 175 19.64 -9.88 25.17
CA LYS A 175 18.27 -9.95 24.66
C LYS A 175 18.01 -8.74 23.78
N PRO A 176 17.90 -8.90 22.46
CA PRO A 176 17.63 -7.78 21.57
C PRO A 176 16.24 -7.19 21.87
N ALA A 177 16.18 -5.87 22.01
CA ALA A 177 14.92 -5.14 22.21
C ALA A 177 14.10 -5.03 20.92
N ASN A 178 14.80 -5.11 19.78
CA ASN A 178 14.22 -5.12 18.45
C ASN A 178 14.92 -6.20 17.59
N THR A 179 14.98 -6.02 16.30
CA THR A 179 15.58 -6.99 15.34
C THR A 179 17.07 -7.19 15.58
N VAL A 180 17.77 -6.16 16.05
CA VAL A 180 19.20 -6.18 16.38
C VAL A 180 19.39 -5.67 17.79
N GLY A 181 20.14 -6.41 18.63
CA GLY A 181 20.48 -6.01 19.97
C GLY A 181 21.80 -5.22 20.01
N GLY A 182 21.90 -4.27 20.89
CA GLY A 182 23.12 -3.54 21.26
C GLY A 182 23.48 -3.82 22.69
#